data_a873af078c21a4fc8a68edbb1d9c47df
#
_entry.id   a873af078c21a4fc8a68edbb1d9c47df
#
_cell.length_a   1.000
_cell.length_b   1.000
_cell.length_c   1.000
_cell.angle_alpha   90.00
_cell.angle_beta   90.00
_cell.angle_gamma   90.00
#
_symmetry.space_group_name_H-M   'P 1'
#
loop_
_entity.id
_entity.type
_entity.pdbx_description
1 polymer ?
#
loop_
_entity_poly.entity_id
_entity_poly.type
_entity_poly.pdbx_seq_one_letter_code
_entity_poly.pdbx_strand_id
1 'polypeptide(L)'
;REEVKLKIAYCDEKGQRSDRVIWPIALAFFDRARVVAAWCELRQDFRHFRADRIEKARALKQRYPKRRRVLLKDWRISQNIPEQF
;
A
#
# COMPACT_ATOMS: atom_id res chain seq x y z
N ARG A 1 9.42 -12.04 0.86
CA ARG A 1 8.41 -11.65 -0.10
C ARG A 1 9.00 -10.98 -1.30
N GLU A 2 8.30 -11.13 -2.39
CA GLU A 2 8.73 -10.54 -3.64
C GLU A 2 8.39 -9.05 -3.63
N GLU A 3 9.34 -8.22 -3.82
CA GLU A 3 9.13 -6.76 -3.82
C GLU A 3 8.65 -6.33 -5.19
N VAL A 4 7.46 -6.79 -5.57
CA VAL A 4 6.90 -6.49 -6.88
C VAL A 4 5.69 -5.56 -6.74
N LYS A 5 5.46 -4.78 -7.80
CA LYS A 5 4.32 -3.89 -7.85
C LYS A 5 3.03 -4.70 -7.94
N LEU A 6 1.97 -4.14 -7.42
CA LEU A 6 0.66 -4.75 -7.42
C LEU A 6 -0.34 -3.81 -8.09
N LYS A 7 -1.10 -4.33 -9.04
CA LYS A 7 -2.19 -3.56 -9.63
C LYS A 7 -3.48 -3.97 -8.94
N ILE A 8 -4.20 -3.01 -8.41
CA ILE A 8 -5.44 -3.26 -7.69
C ILE A 8 -6.59 -2.50 -8.31
N ALA A 9 -7.79 -3.08 -8.20
CA ALA A 9 -9.03 -2.38 -8.44
C ALA A 9 -9.60 -2.05 -7.08
N TYR A 10 -9.72 -0.77 -6.78
CA TYR A 10 -10.08 -0.28 -5.46
C TYR A 10 -11.39 0.49 -5.49
N CYS A 11 -12.24 0.24 -4.51
CA CYS A 11 -13.49 0.97 -4.34
C CYS A 11 -13.38 1.77 -3.04
N ASP A 12 -13.42 3.10 -3.13
CA ASP A 12 -13.29 3.93 -1.94
C ASP A 12 -14.59 3.97 -1.13
N GLU A 13 -14.59 4.68 -0.02
CA GLU A 13 -15.74 4.74 0.86
C GLU A 13 -16.94 5.43 0.23
N LYS A 14 -16.72 6.20 -0.83
CA LYS A 14 -17.79 6.86 -1.57
C LYS A 14 -18.31 6.01 -2.73
N GLY A 15 -17.80 4.80 -2.86
CA GLY A 15 -18.18 3.89 -3.94
C GLY A 15 -17.50 4.15 -5.26
N GLN A 16 -16.53 5.04 -5.29
CA GLN A 16 -15.78 5.30 -6.53
C GLN A 16 -14.70 4.27 -6.73
N ARG A 17 -14.68 3.69 -7.91
CA ARG A 17 -13.69 2.69 -8.29
C ARG A 17 -12.55 3.33 -9.03
N SER A 18 -11.35 2.81 -8.79
CA SER A 18 -10.15 3.26 -9.48
C SER A 18 -9.17 2.10 -9.57
N ASP A 19 -8.35 2.13 -10.62
CA ASP A 19 -7.23 1.20 -10.75
C ASP A 19 -5.99 1.90 -10.23
N ARG A 20 -5.23 1.19 -9.41
CA ARG A 20 -4.01 1.72 -8.80
C ARG A 20 -2.87 0.74 -8.97
N VAL A 21 -1.69 1.27 -9.26
CA VAL A 21 -0.46 0.49 -9.14
C VAL A 21 0.19 0.92 -7.83
N ILE A 22 0.40 -0.05 -6.96
CA ILE A 22 0.93 0.22 -5.63
C ILE A 22 2.17 -0.63 -5.35
N TRP A 23 3.00 -0.15 -4.44
CA TRP A 23 4.15 -0.88 -3.94
C TRP A 23 3.84 -1.27 -2.50
N PRO A 24 3.35 -2.50 -2.27
CA PRO A 24 2.94 -2.90 -0.91
C PRO A 24 4.12 -2.90 0.05
N ILE A 25 3.90 -2.33 1.21
CA ILE A 25 4.94 -2.21 2.24
C ILE A 25 4.63 -3.11 3.43
N ALA A 26 3.43 -2.99 3.97
CA ALA A 26 3.06 -3.66 5.19
C ALA A 26 1.55 -3.84 5.26
N LEU A 27 1.16 -4.83 6.04
CA LEU A 27 -0.23 -5.06 6.42
C LEU A 27 -0.39 -4.60 7.87
N ALA A 28 -1.36 -3.74 8.11
CA ALA A 28 -1.57 -3.17 9.43
C ALA A 28 -3.03 -3.23 9.82
N PHE A 29 -3.30 -3.04 11.09
CA PHE A 29 -4.66 -2.93 11.61
C PHE A 29 -4.88 -1.51 12.10
N PHE A 30 -5.89 -0.85 11.52
CA PHE A 30 -6.34 0.46 11.98
C PHE A 30 -7.87 0.39 12.14
N ASP A 31 -8.37 0.85 13.28
CA ASP A 31 -9.82 0.87 13.52
C ASP A 31 -10.49 -0.45 13.19
N ARG A 32 -9.89 -1.55 13.62
CA ARG A 32 -10.40 -2.91 13.42
C ARG A 32 -10.44 -3.34 11.96
N ALA A 33 -9.78 -2.62 11.08
CA ALA A 33 -9.73 -2.98 9.66
C ALA A 33 -8.32 -3.36 9.26
N ARG A 34 -8.22 -4.32 8.35
CA ARG A 34 -6.95 -4.61 7.71
C ARG A 34 -6.67 -3.56 6.66
N VAL A 35 -5.47 -3.04 6.69
CA VAL A 35 -5.07 -1.96 5.81
C VAL A 35 -3.73 -2.32 5.18
N VAL A 36 -3.64 -2.15 3.88
CA VAL A 36 -2.37 -2.32 3.16
C VAL A 36 -1.73 -0.95 3.06
N ALA A 37 -0.60 -0.78 3.72
CA ALA A 37 0.21 0.42 3.56
C ALA A 37 1.06 0.25 2.32
N ALA A 38 1.04 1.23 1.43
CA ALA A 38 1.72 1.11 0.15
C ALA A 38 2.07 2.49 -0.40
N TRP A 39 3.06 2.50 -1.30
CA TRP A 39 3.31 3.67 -2.12
C TRP A 39 2.39 3.60 -3.34
N CYS A 40 1.63 4.65 -3.58
CA CYS A 40 0.68 4.72 -4.68
C CYS A 40 1.27 5.53 -5.83
N GLU A 41 1.42 4.91 -7.00
CA GLU A 41 2.00 5.60 -8.15
C GLU A 41 1.12 6.74 -8.65
N LEU A 42 -0.20 6.55 -8.60
CA LEU A 42 -1.12 7.59 -9.05
C LEU A 42 -1.01 8.86 -8.22
N ARG A 43 -0.90 8.71 -6.90
CA ARG A 43 -0.84 9.85 -5.99
C ARG A 43 0.59 10.30 -5.71
N GLN A 44 1.58 9.52 -6.09
CA GLN A 44 2.98 9.79 -5.76
C GLN A 44 3.16 10.02 -4.27
N ASP A 45 2.53 9.17 -3.47
CA ASP A 45 2.55 9.30 -2.02
C ASP A 45 2.18 7.97 -1.37
N PHE A 46 2.47 7.87 -0.08
CA PHE A 46 2.03 6.71 0.70
C PHE A 46 0.52 6.78 0.93
N ARG A 47 -0.12 5.62 0.78
CA ARG A 47 -1.56 5.51 0.97
C ARG A 47 -1.88 4.25 1.73
N HIS A 48 -3.01 4.28 2.41
CA HIS A 48 -3.54 3.12 3.12
C HIS A 48 -4.79 2.64 2.40
N PHE A 49 -4.76 1.38 1.98
CA PHE A 49 -5.88 0.79 1.26
C PHE A 49 -6.53 -0.26 2.14
N ARG A 50 -7.81 -0.12 2.42
CA ARG A 50 -8.52 -1.13 3.18
C ARG A 50 -8.59 -2.41 2.37
N ALA A 51 -8.21 -3.52 2.99
CA ALA A 51 -8.17 -4.79 2.28
C ALA A 51 -9.56 -5.21 1.80
N ASP A 52 -10.59 -4.91 2.57
CA ASP A 52 -11.96 -5.28 2.21
C ASP A 52 -12.52 -4.44 1.05
N ARG A 53 -11.83 -3.39 0.64
CA ARG A 53 -12.24 -2.57 -0.51
C ARG A 53 -11.42 -2.84 -1.76
N ILE A 54 -10.46 -3.73 -1.67
CA ILE A 54 -9.71 -4.18 -2.84
C ILE A 54 -10.52 -5.25 -3.52
N GLU A 55 -11.06 -4.94 -4.69
CA GLU A 55 -11.91 -5.87 -5.43
C GLU A 55 -11.12 -6.87 -6.24
N LYS A 56 -9.99 -6.44 -6.78
CA LYS A 56 -9.10 -7.30 -7.55
C LYS A 56 -7.66 -6.90 -7.26
N ALA A 57 -6.77 -7.86 -7.30
CA ALA A 57 -5.34 -7.61 -7.13
C ALA A 57 -4.55 -8.55 -8.02
N ARG A 58 -3.54 -8.01 -8.68
CA ARG A 58 -2.68 -8.79 -9.55
C ARG A 58 -1.23 -8.34 -9.38
N ALA A 59 -0.36 -9.29 -9.09
CA ALA A 59 1.06 -9.00 -9.01
C ALA A 59 1.61 -8.73 -10.41
N LEU A 60 2.34 -7.65 -10.55
CA LEU A 60 3.02 -7.31 -11.78
C LEU A 60 4.40 -7.94 -11.77
N LYS A 61 5.00 -8.07 -12.94
CA LYS A 61 6.35 -8.65 -13.05
C LYS A 61 7.44 -7.62 -12.77
N GLN A 62 7.06 -6.42 -12.39
CA GLN A 62 8.00 -5.33 -12.13
C GLN A 62 8.26 -5.22 -10.63
N ARG A 63 9.53 -5.17 -10.28
CA ARG A 63 9.91 -4.87 -8.91
C ARG A 63 9.83 -3.38 -8.69
N TYR A 64 9.49 -2.96 -7.46
CA TYR A 64 9.57 -1.54 -7.20
C TYR A 64 11.05 -1.10 -7.05
N PRO A 65 11.32 0.18 -7.35
CA PRO A 65 12.71 0.66 -7.46
C PRO A 65 13.44 0.76 -6.12
N LYS A 66 12.73 0.73 -5.01
CA LYS A 66 13.32 0.77 -3.67
C LYS A 66 13.04 -0.53 -2.95
N ARG A 67 13.95 -0.92 -2.06
CA ARG A 67 13.72 -2.07 -1.20
C ARG A 67 12.54 -1.80 -0.27
N ARG A 68 11.76 -2.84 0.02
CA ARG A 68 10.63 -2.74 0.93
C ARG A 68 11.06 -2.17 2.29
N ARG A 69 12.22 -2.56 2.76
CA ARG A 69 12.75 -2.09 4.04
C ARG A 69 12.93 -0.58 4.06
N VAL A 70 13.42 -0.01 2.96
CA VAL A 70 13.60 1.44 2.86
C VAL A 70 12.25 2.13 2.81
N LEU A 71 11.31 1.59 2.03
CA LEU A 71 9.97 2.14 1.95
C LEU A 71 9.25 2.08 3.29
N LEU A 72 9.45 1.02 4.03
CA LEU A 72 8.86 0.88 5.35
C LEU A 72 9.37 1.96 6.31
N LYS A 73 10.66 2.24 6.25
CA LYS A 73 11.24 3.31 7.06
C LYS A 73 10.68 4.67 6.66
N ASP A 74 10.62 4.94 5.36
CA ASP A 74 10.07 6.20 4.86
C ASP A 74 8.61 6.36 5.25
N TRP A 75 7.84 5.28 5.18
CA TRP A 75 6.44 5.30 5.57
C TRP A 75 6.28 5.62 7.05
N ARG A 76 7.07 4.99 7.91
CA ARG A 76 7.01 5.27 9.35
C ARG A 76 7.31 6.72 9.64
N ILE A 77 8.28 7.30 8.96
CA ILE A 77 8.62 8.69 9.12
C ILE A 77 7.44 9.58 8.69
N SER A 78 6.84 9.26 7.54
CA SER A 78 5.73 10.05 7.01
C SER A 78 4.50 10.00 7.90
N GLN A 79 4.30 8.88 8.61
CA GLN A 79 3.17 8.71 9.52
C GLN A 79 3.51 9.08 10.95
N ASN A 80 4.73 9.51 11.19
CA ASN A 80 5.21 9.85 12.53
C ASN A 80 5.06 8.66 13.50
N ILE A 81 5.32 7.46 13.01
CA ILE A 81 5.25 6.24 13.82
C ILE A 81 6.65 5.93 14.34
N PRO A 82 6.85 5.82 15.67
CA PRO A 82 8.16 5.50 16.20
C PRO A 82 8.55 4.04 15.91
N GLU A 83 9.85 3.80 15.84
CA GLU A 83 10.34 2.45 15.73
C GLU A 83 10.02 1.69 17.02
N GLN A 84 9.73 0.41 16.86
CA GLN A 84 9.24 -0.40 17.98
C GLN A 84 10.33 -1.21 18.66
N PHE A 85 11.56 -0.93 18.39
CA PHE A 85 12.69 -1.58 19.07
C PHE A 85 13.94 -0.84 18.90
#